data_5eb1fdaeb01a563ba93716688a248d89
#
_entry.id   5eb1fdaeb01a563ba93716688a248d89
#
_cell.length_a   1.000
_cell.length_b   1.000
_cell.length_c   1.000
_cell.angle_alpha   90.00
_cell.angle_beta   90.00
_cell.angle_gamma   90.00
#
_symmetry.space_group_name_H-M   'P 1'
#
loop_
_entity.id
_entity.type
_entity.pdbx_description
1 polymer ?
#
loop_
_entity_poly.entity_id
_entity_poly.type
_entity_poly.pdbx_seq_one_letter_code
_entity_poly.pdbx_strand_id
1 'polypeptide(L)'
;SKFFSMTGCSEKNLENIISFGIAQEPQNLDPRFQSDAASERLSSLLYSPLFYYGKDYQLKSKIVNWEKVSPLKYKFRIKQQLPIFHNKTIMDIDDIISTLNNLRNQKKSPFYLELINIKTITKLSNFEFEVILFSKDNNFLTRLSFFILPEDLINSNHNFSLNPIGSGPFMFITKNPNLRIKRLSDNQIIELNKIKDPTVRVLKLINGEIDLLQNDIPLEMINLLKDKEEIVSLTEYGANVS
;
A
#
# COMPACT_ATOMS: atom_id res chain seq x y z
N SER A 1 -5.85 13.42 -7.63
CA SER A 1 -6.90 13.16 -6.64
C SER A 1 -7.22 14.43 -5.87
N LYS A 2 -8.51 14.65 -5.55
CA LYS A 2 -8.94 15.78 -4.72
C LYS A 2 -9.34 15.26 -3.35
N PHE A 3 -8.81 15.87 -2.29
CA PHE A 3 -9.17 15.61 -0.91
C PHE A 3 -9.91 16.82 -0.34
N PHE A 4 -10.94 16.56 0.45
CA PHE A 4 -11.66 17.58 1.21
C PHE A 4 -11.73 17.15 2.68
N SER A 5 -11.43 18.08 3.59
CA SER A 5 -11.41 17.86 5.04
C SER A 5 -12.13 19.00 5.76
N MET A 6 -12.86 18.69 6.81
CA MET A 6 -13.43 19.69 7.72
C MET A 6 -12.43 20.02 8.84
N THR A 7 -12.28 21.31 9.12
CA THR A 7 -11.45 21.85 10.22
C THR A 7 -12.33 22.42 11.36
N GLY A 8 -13.45 21.77 11.68
CA GLY A 8 -14.34 22.18 12.76
C GLY A 8 -14.27 21.26 13.96
N CYS A 9 -14.12 21.81 15.18
CA CYS A 9 -14.29 21.07 16.42
C CYS A 9 -15.74 20.65 16.59
N SER A 10 -16.09 19.44 16.19
CA SER A 10 -17.26 18.74 16.69
C SER A 10 -16.79 17.93 17.90
N GLU A 11 -17.47 18.08 19.05
CA GLU A 11 -17.32 17.20 20.20
C GLU A 11 -17.76 15.77 19.82
N LYS A 12 -16.91 15.08 19.06
CA LYS A 12 -17.11 13.67 18.69
C LYS A 12 -15.94 12.84 19.18
N ASN A 13 -16.27 12.03 20.16
CA ASN A 13 -15.59 10.83 20.63
C ASN A 13 -14.25 10.97 21.35
N LEU A 14 -14.21 10.37 22.53
CA LEU A 14 -13.04 10.06 23.38
C LEU A 14 -11.93 9.25 22.67
N GLU A 15 -12.21 8.72 21.49
CA GLU A 15 -11.22 8.15 20.56
C GLU A 15 -11.03 9.13 19.41
N ASN A 16 -9.78 9.54 19.17
CA ASN A 16 -9.39 10.41 18.07
C ASN A 16 -9.47 9.62 16.73
N ILE A 17 -10.69 9.44 16.19
CA ILE A 17 -10.96 8.72 14.96
C ILE A 17 -11.27 9.71 13.85
N ILE A 18 -10.50 9.63 12.76
CA ILE A 18 -10.81 10.31 11.50
C ILE A 18 -11.72 9.42 10.66
N SER A 19 -12.92 9.91 10.37
CA SER A 19 -13.90 9.22 9.52
C SER A 19 -13.69 9.60 8.05
N PHE A 20 -13.31 8.61 7.23
CA PHE A 20 -12.99 8.80 5.83
C PHE A 20 -14.03 8.15 4.91
N GLY A 21 -14.77 8.96 4.15
CA GLY A 21 -15.75 8.48 3.16
C GLY A 21 -15.06 8.02 1.87
N ILE A 22 -15.24 6.74 1.54
CA ILE A 22 -14.70 6.12 0.32
C ILE A 22 -15.82 5.57 -0.56
N ALA A 23 -15.63 5.61 -1.89
CA ALA A 23 -16.63 5.10 -2.84
C ALA A 23 -16.73 3.58 -2.83
N GLN A 24 -15.59 2.91 -2.66
CA GLN A 24 -15.45 1.46 -2.74
C GLN A 24 -14.48 0.96 -1.68
N GLU A 25 -14.88 -0.09 -0.97
CA GLU A 25 -13.99 -0.80 -0.06
C GLU A 25 -12.95 -1.62 -0.83
N PRO A 26 -11.73 -1.79 -0.26
CA PRO A 26 -10.76 -2.73 -0.77
C PRO A 26 -11.35 -4.15 -0.82
N GLN A 27 -11.26 -4.80 -1.98
CA GLN A 27 -11.78 -6.16 -2.15
C GLN A 27 -10.90 -7.20 -1.47
N ASN A 28 -9.59 -6.96 -1.45
CA ASN A 28 -8.63 -7.88 -0.86
C ASN A 28 -7.55 -7.13 -0.07
N LEU A 29 -7.30 -7.56 1.17
CA LEU A 29 -6.24 -7.01 2.02
C LEU A 29 -4.92 -7.76 1.88
N ASP A 30 -4.91 -8.92 1.20
CA ASP A 30 -3.70 -9.67 0.85
C ASP A 30 -3.02 -9.01 -0.37
N PRO A 31 -1.82 -8.42 -0.21
CA PRO A 31 -1.18 -7.65 -1.27
C PRO A 31 -0.72 -8.51 -2.44
N ARG A 32 -0.70 -9.85 -2.29
CA ARG A 32 -0.36 -10.79 -3.36
C ARG A 32 -1.45 -10.91 -4.42
N PHE A 33 -2.70 -10.55 -4.08
CA PHE A 33 -3.89 -10.77 -4.92
C PHE A 33 -4.71 -9.51 -5.14
N GLN A 34 -4.14 -8.35 -4.89
CA GLN A 34 -4.82 -7.08 -5.14
C GLN A 34 -5.09 -6.91 -6.63
N SER A 35 -6.31 -6.50 -6.97
CA SER A 35 -6.76 -6.33 -8.36
C SER A 35 -7.58 -5.06 -8.58
N ASP A 36 -7.75 -4.25 -7.54
CA ASP A 36 -8.48 -2.99 -7.59
C ASP A 36 -7.70 -1.85 -6.93
N ALA A 37 -7.97 -0.62 -7.36
CA ALA A 37 -7.26 0.56 -6.92
C ALA A 37 -7.41 0.86 -5.40
N ALA A 38 -8.52 0.46 -4.79
CA ALA A 38 -8.72 0.66 -3.35
C ALA A 38 -7.84 -0.30 -2.54
N SER A 39 -7.75 -1.57 -2.96
CA SER A 39 -6.85 -2.57 -2.38
C SER A 39 -5.38 -2.15 -2.53
N GLU A 40 -4.99 -1.64 -3.71
CA GLU A 40 -3.62 -1.16 -3.96
C GLU A 40 -3.24 0.02 -3.07
N ARG A 41 -4.12 1.03 -2.96
CA ARG A 41 -3.89 2.19 -2.08
C ARG A 41 -3.78 1.77 -0.61
N LEU A 42 -4.65 0.87 -0.15
CA LEU A 42 -4.56 0.39 1.23
C LEU A 42 -3.29 -0.43 1.45
N SER A 43 -2.91 -1.29 0.50
CA SER A 43 -1.65 -2.05 0.60
C SER A 43 -0.43 -1.13 0.69
N SER A 44 -0.42 -0.02 -0.03
CA SER A 44 0.67 0.97 0.05
C SER A 44 0.79 1.65 1.43
N LEU A 45 -0.28 1.66 2.22
CA LEU A 45 -0.27 2.14 3.60
C LEU A 45 0.15 1.06 4.60
N LEU A 46 -0.27 -0.19 4.37
CA LEU A 46 -0.06 -1.30 5.31
C LEU A 46 1.28 -2.01 5.13
N TYR A 47 1.86 -1.99 3.93
CA TYR A 47 3.02 -2.80 3.57
C TYR A 47 4.16 -1.94 3.03
N SER A 48 5.37 -2.48 3.04
CA SER A 48 6.55 -1.86 2.42
C SER A 48 6.86 -2.55 1.10
N PRO A 49 6.91 -1.80 -0.04
CA PRO A 49 7.27 -2.37 -1.33
C PRO A 49 8.78 -2.62 -1.42
N LEU A 50 9.19 -3.64 -2.17
CA LEU A 50 10.61 -3.85 -2.47
C LEU A 50 11.17 -2.69 -3.29
N PHE A 51 10.43 -2.28 -4.34
CA PHE A 51 10.72 -1.09 -5.15
C PHE A 51 9.49 -0.20 -5.27
N TYR A 52 9.71 1.10 -5.44
CA TYR A 52 8.67 2.10 -5.67
C TYR A 52 9.21 3.26 -6.50
N TYR A 53 8.32 4.01 -7.15
CA TYR A 53 8.68 5.25 -7.83
C TYR A 53 8.60 6.41 -6.86
N GLY A 54 9.70 7.18 -6.78
CA GLY A 54 9.73 8.44 -6.05
C GLY A 54 8.95 9.54 -6.76
N LYS A 55 8.78 10.70 -6.10
CA LYS A 55 8.15 11.90 -6.70
C LYS A 55 8.92 12.44 -7.93
N ASP A 56 10.18 12.08 -8.04
CA ASP A 56 11.08 12.37 -9.17
C ASP A 56 11.00 11.33 -10.29
N TYR A 57 10.01 10.44 -10.24
CA TYR A 57 9.81 9.32 -11.19
C TYR A 57 11.01 8.36 -11.29
N GLN A 58 11.91 8.38 -10.31
CA GLN A 58 13.01 7.43 -10.25
C GLN A 58 12.63 6.20 -9.42
N LEU A 59 13.09 5.03 -9.88
CA LEU A 59 12.92 3.78 -9.14
C LEU A 59 13.80 3.80 -7.89
N LYS A 60 13.22 3.52 -6.75
CA LYS A 60 13.86 3.54 -5.43
C LYS A 60 13.52 2.30 -4.63
N SER A 61 14.36 2.00 -3.65
CA SER A 61 14.07 1.00 -2.61
C SER A 61 14.51 1.51 -1.24
N LYS A 62 13.69 1.28 -0.22
CA LYS A 62 14.08 1.48 1.18
C LYS A 62 14.70 0.22 1.79
N ILE A 63 14.62 -0.92 1.08
CA ILE A 63 14.96 -2.25 1.60
C ILE A 63 16.31 -2.71 1.07
N VAL A 64 16.56 -2.54 -0.24
CA VAL A 64 17.77 -3.05 -0.89
C VAL A 64 18.54 -1.98 -1.65
N ASN A 65 19.85 -2.19 -1.77
CA ASN A 65 20.68 -1.66 -2.85
C ASN A 65 20.82 -2.76 -3.90
N TRP A 66 21.06 -2.41 -5.17
CA TRP A 66 21.15 -3.38 -6.26
C TRP A 66 22.25 -3.02 -7.25
N GLU A 67 22.70 -4.05 -7.94
CA GLU A 67 23.69 -3.95 -9.01
C GLU A 67 23.28 -4.88 -10.16
N LYS A 68 23.32 -4.38 -11.38
CA LYS A 68 23.17 -5.20 -12.58
C LYS A 68 24.55 -5.74 -12.98
N VAL A 69 24.85 -6.98 -12.57
CA VAL A 69 26.12 -7.64 -12.81
C VAL A 69 26.31 -8.04 -14.29
N SER A 70 25.21 -8.45 -14.93
CA SER A 70 25.17 -8.78 -16.35
C SER A 70 23.77 -8.58 -16.92
N PRO A 71 23.53 -8.73 -18.25
CA PRO A 71 22.19 -8.64 -18.82
C PRO A 71 21.15 -9.59 -18.21
N LEU A 72 21.59 -10.69 -17.61
CA LEU A 72 20.73 -11.72 -17.01
C LEU A 72 20.88 -11.81 -15.49
N LYS A 73 21.79 -11.06 -14.87
CA LYS A 73 22.14 -11.25 -13.46
C LYS A 73 22.07 -9.96 -12.69
N TYR A 74 21.32 -9.98 -11.59
CA TYR A 74 21.18 -8.88 -10.64
C TYR A 74 21.60 -9.35 -9.25
N LYS A 75 22.35 -8.52 -8.53
CA LYS A 75 22.74 -8.73 -7.15
C LYS A 75 22.06 -7.68 -6.27
N PHE A 76 21.55 -8.11 -5.13
CA PHE A 76 20.87 -7.28 -4.17
C PHE A 76 21.54 -7.39 -2.81
N ARG A 77 21.68 -6.26 -2.13
CA ARG A 77 22.19 -6.17 -0.77
C ARG A 77 21.16 -5.46 0.10
N ILE A 78 20.72 -6.07 1.19
CA ILE A 78 19.80 -5.42 2.13
C ILE A 78 20.48 -4.23 2.82
N LYS A 79 19.68 -3.21 3.14
CA LYS A 79 20.14 -2.01 3.85
C LYS A 79 20.30 -2.29 5.35
N GLN A 80 21.04 -1.44 6.05
CA GLN A 80 21.29 -1.60 7.49
C GLN A 80 20.03 -1.39 8.33
N GLN A 81 19.15 -0.48 7.92
CA GLN A 81 17.88 -0.21 8.59
C GLN A 81 16.75 -0.78 7.74
N LEU A 82 16.16 -1.86 8.19
CA LEU A 82 15.03 -2.50 7.56
C LEU A 82 13.73 -2.17 8.29
N PRO A 83 12.58 -2.19 7.58
CA PRO A 83 11.28 -2.06 8.22
C PRO A 83 11.03 -3.11 9.30
N ILE A 84 10.22 -2.75 10.29
CA ILE A 84 9.71 -3.66 11.32
C ILE A 84 8.28 -4.03 10.94
N PHE A 85 7.95 -5.31 10.92
CA PHE A 85 6.59 -5.76 10.71
C PHE A 85 5.67 -5.40 11.88
N HIS A 86 4.39 -5.32 11.65
CA HIS A 86 3.39 -4.97 12.67
C HIS A 86 3.32 -5.99 13.81
N ASN A 87 3.77 -7.23 13.59
CA ASN A 87 3.95 -8.26 14.61
C ASN A 87 5.26 -8.11 15.43
N LYS A 88 6.03 -7.03 15.22
CA LYS A 88 7.29 -6.68 15.89
C LYS A 88 8.52 -7.45 15.41
N THR A 89 8.44 -8.31 14.42
CA THR A 89 9.63 -8.93 13.82
C THR A 89 10.33 -7.94 12.88
N ILE A 90 11.65 -8.00 12.83
CA ILE A 90 12.45 -7.16 11.91
C ILE A 90 12.51 -7.88 10.57
N MET A 91 12.23 -7.16 9.50
CA MET A 91 12.36 -7.68 8.13
C MET A 91 13.80 -8.12 7.88
N ASP A 92 13.97 -9.24 7.21
CA ASP A 92 15.28 -9.73 6.79
C ASP A 92 15.29 -10.23 5.33
N ILE A 93 16.39 -10.86 4.93
CA ILE A 93 16.59 -11.34 3.56
C ILE A 93 15.66 -12.52 3.22
N ASP A 94 15.33 -13.34 4.21
CA ASP A 94 14.51 -14.54 4.02
C ASP A 94 13.05 -14.13 3.73
N ASP A 95 12.56 -13.03 4.33
CA ASP A 95 11.26 -12.44 4.01
C ASP A 95 11.18 -12.02 2.54
N ILE A 96 12.25 -11.38 2.03
CA ILE A 96 12.32 -10.93 0.62
C ILE A 96 12.32 -12.13 -0.32
N ILE A 97 13.18 -13.12 -0.06
CA ILE A 97 13.33 -14.32 -0.90
C ILE A 97 12.05 -15.17 -0.85
N SER A 98 11.46 -15.34 0.33
CA SER A 98 10.22 -16.09 0.51
C SER A 98 9.05 -15.43 -0.22
N THR A 99 8.93 -14.10 -0.12
CA THR A 99 7.89 -13.34 -0.86
C THR A 99 8.07 -13.51 -2.37
N LEU A 100 9.28 -13.33 -2.89
CA LEU A 100 9.60 -13.53 -4.32
C LEU A 100 9.23 -14.93 -4.79
N ASN A 101 9.65 -15.96 -4.06
CA ASN A 101 9.36 -17.35 -4.41
C ASN A 101 7.85 -17.66 -4.33
N ASN A 102 7.15 -17.11 -3.33
CA ASN A 102 5.72 -17.28 -3.21
C ASN A 102 4.99 -16.68 -4.42
N LEU A 103 5.29 -15.42 -4.78
CA LEU A 103 4.63 -14.71 -5.88
C LEU A 103 4.89 -15.37 -7.24
N ARG A 104 6.14 -15.78 -7.54
CA ARG A 104 6.47 -16.43 -8.82
C ARG A 104 5.85 -17.83 -9.00
N ASN A 105 5.40 -18.45 -7.92
CA ASN A 105 4.72 -19.75 -7.94
C ASN A 105 3.18 -19.63 -7.81
N GLN A 106 2.65 -18.43 -7.58
CA GLN A 106 1.23 -18.17 -7.31
C GLN A 106 0.51 -17.72 -8.58
N LYS A 107 0.03 -18.67 -9.40
CA LYS A 107 -0.63 -18.39 -10.71
C LYS A 107 -1.82 -17.43 -10.64
N LYS A 108 -2.47 -17.32 -9.47
CA LYS A 108 -3.59 -16.38 -9.26
C LYS A 108 -3.13 -14.96 -8.93
N SER A 109 -1.85 -14.76 -8.63
CA SER A 109 -1.28 -13.45 -8.35
C SER A 109 -1.07 -12.68 -9.66
N PRO A 110 -1.40 -11.39 -9.73
CA PRO A 110 -1.04 -10.55 -10.87
C PRO A 110 0.48 -10.47 -11.08
N PHE A 111 1.27 -10.65 -10.02
CA PHE A 111 2.73 -10.64 -10.09
C PHE A 111 3.33 -11.92 -10.71
N TYR A 112 2.57 -12.99 -10.86
CA TYR A 112 3.07 -14.24 -11.43
C TYR A 112 3.72 -14.04 -12.81
N LEU A 113 3.03 -13.36 -13.72
CA LEU A 113 3.53 -13.09 -15.07
C LEU A 113 4.69 -12.09 -15.06
N GLU A 114 4.71 -11.16 -14.13
CA GLU A 114 5.81 -10.21 -13.97
C GLU A 114 7.12 -10.90 -13.56
N LEU A 115 7.03 -11.98 -12.79
CA LEU A 115 8.18 -12.67 -12.22
C LEU A 115 8.57 -13.97 -12.95
N ILE A 116 7.83 -14.36 -14.00
CA ILE A 116 8.04 -15.63 -14.72
C ILE A 116 9.42 -15.72 -15.39
N ASN A 117 10.05 -14.57 -15.70
CA ASN A 117 11.39 -14.52 -16.29
C ASN A 117 12.52 -14.83 -15.28
N ILE A 118 12.19 -14.97 -13.98
CA ILE A 118 13.20 -15.33 -12.98
C ILE A 118 13.53 -16.82 -13.09
N LYS A 119 14.79 -17.12 -13.40
CA LYS A 119 15.33 -18.48 -13.45
C LYS A 119 15.69 -18.98 -12.06
N THR A 120 16.56 -18.26 -11.34
CA THR A 120 16.98 -18.61 -9.98
C THR A 120 17.00 -17.41 -9.06
N ILE A 121 16.74 -17.66 -7.78
CA ILE A 121 16.97 -16.75 -6.67
C ILE A 121 17.88 -17.48 -5.70
N THR A 122 19.06 -16.92 -5.43
CA THR A 122 20.09 -17.57 -4.59
C THR A 122 20.48 -16.66 -3.44
N LYS A 123 20.28 -17.10 -2.21
CA LYS A 123 20.83 -16.42 -1.02
C LYS A 123 22.33 -16.63 -0.99
N LEU A 124 23.10 -15.55 -1.01
CA LEU A 124 24.56 -15.59 -0.95
C LEU A 124 25.07 -15.45 0.48
N SER A 125 24.35 -14.69 1.31
CA SER A 125 24.64 -14.47 2.73
C SER A 125 23.37 -13.98 3.45
N ASN A 126 23.45 -13.64 4.71
CA ASN A 126 22.35 -12.99 5.42
C ASN A 126 22.09 -11.53 4.96
N PHE A 127 22.92 -11.00 4.07
CA PHE A 127 22.82 -9.62 3.60
C PHE A 127 22.73 -9.49 2.08
N GLU A 128 22.95 -10.58 1.33
CA GLU A 128 23.00 -10.54 -0.12
C GLU A 128 22.30 -11.73 -0.76
N PHE A 129 21.58 -11.45 -1.84
CA PHE A 129 21.03 -12.47 -2.75
C PHE A 129 21.23 -12.05 -4.19
N GLU A 130 21.16 -13.02 -5.09
CA GLU A 130 21.21 -12.79 -6.52
C GLU A 130 19.98 -13.37 -7.21
N VAL A 131 19.62 -12.73 -8.33
CA VAL A 131 18.57 -13.19 -9.23
C VAL A 131 19.17 -13.36 -10.62
N ILE A 132 18.93 -14.53 -11.23
CA ILE A 132 19.28 -14.84 -12.62
C ILE A 132 18.00 -14.94 -13.42
N LEU A 133 17.97 -14.33 -14.59
CA LEU A 133 16.84 -14.32 -15.53
C LEU A 133 17.01 -15.39 -16.61
N PHE A 134 15.91 -15.87 -17.19
CA PHE A 134 15.94 -16.70 -18.40
C PHE A 134 16.33 -15.89 -19.63
N SER A 135 15.87 -14.66 -19.73
CA SER A 135 16.15 -13.75 -20.86
C SER A 135 16.36 -12.33 -20.37
N LYS A 136 17.06 -11.52 -21.18
CA LYS A 136 17.30 -10.11 -20.89
C LYS A 136 15.98 -9.36 -20.75
N ASP A 137 15.84 -8.64 -19.63
CA ASP A 137 14.74 -7.73 -19.36
C ASP A 137 15.25 -6.39 -18.86
N ASN A 138 15.07 -5.34 -19.65
CA ASN A 138 15.53 -4.00 -19.27
C ASN A 138 14.64 -3.37 -18.18
N ASN A 139 13.42 -3.87 -18.03
CA ASN A 139 12.44 -3.39 -17.05
C ASN A 139 12.31 -4.32 -15.83
N PHE A 140 13.25 -5.26 -15.64
CA PHE A 140 13.16 -6.24 -14.57
C PHE A 140 12.95 -5.62 -13.19
N LEU A 141 13.71 -4.58 -12.85
CA LEU A 141 13.60 -3.95 -11.53
C LEU A 141 12.23 -3.31 -11.27
N THR A 142 11.56 -2.80 -12.31
CA THR A 142 10.23 -2.21 -12.17
C THR A 142 9.15 -3.25 -11.86
N ARG A 143 9.39 -4.51 -12.25
CA ARG A 143 8.51 -5.65 -11.94
C ARG A 143 8.60 -6.09 -10.48
N LEU A 144 9.60 -5.61 -9.75
CA LEU A 144 9.82 -5.93 -8.33
C LEU A 144 9.10 -4.94 -7.38
N SER A 145 8.02 -4.31 -7.82
CA SER A 145 7.22 -3.35 -7.02
C SER A 145 6.14 -3.99 -6.15
N PHE A 146 6.30 -5.27 -5.81
CA PHE A 146 5.45 -6.00 -4.87
C PHE A 146 5.83 -5.70 -3.41
N PHE A 147 4.92 -6.01 -2.48
CA PHE A 147 5.09 -5.79 -1.04
C PHE A 147 5.71 -7.00 -0.36
N ILE A 148 6.62 -6.74 0.61
CA ILE A 148 7.29 -7.81 1.35
C ILE A 148 6.41 -8.29 2.51
N LEU A 149 6.34 -9.60 2.67
CA LEU A 149 5.58 -10.30 3.70
C LEU A 149 6.53 -11.10 4.62
N PRO A 150 6.16 -11.31 5.90
CA PRO A 150 6.92 -12.14 6.80
C PRO A 150 6.98 -13.61 6.33
N GLU A 151 8.18 -14.18 6.26
CA GLU A 151 8.41 -15.56 5.81
C GLU A 151 7.63 -16.59 6.65
N ASP A 152 7.68 -16.47 7.97
CA ASP A 152 7.01 -17.37 8.90
C ASP A 152 5.49 -17.39 8.68
N LEU A 153 4.90 -16.23 8.35
CA LEU A 153 3.48 -16.11 8.03
C LEU A 153 3.14 -16.67 6.65
N ILE A 154 4.03 -16.52 5.65
CA ILE A 154 3.87 -17.18 4.35
C ILE A 154 3.88 -18.70 4.54
N ASN A 155 4.87 -19.23 5.28
CA ASN A 155 5.08 -20.65 5.51
C ASN A 155 3.95 -21.29 6.34
N SER A 156 3.35 -20.55 7.26
CA SER A 156 2.19 -20.99 8.05
C SER A 156 0.84 -20.83 7.34
N ASN A 157 0.81 -20.38 6.08
CA ASN A 157 -0.40 -20.09 5.32
C ASN A 157 -1.32 -19.08 6.02
N HIS A 158 -0.73 -18.04 6.63
CA HIS A 158 -1.47 -16.98 7.29
C HIS A 158 -2.44 -16.29 6.33
N ASN A 159 -3.65 -16.00 6.81
CA ASN A 159 -4.69 -15.35 6.00
C ASN A 159 -4.55 -13.82 6.05
N PHE A 160 -3.72 -13.26 5.17
CA PHE A 160 -3.51 -11.82 5.05
C PHE A 160 -4.77 -11.04 4.60
N SER A 161 -5.75 -11.72 3.97
CA SER A 161 -7.02 -11.06 3.58
C SER A 161 -7.90 -10.71 4.78
N LEU A 162 -7.80 -11.47 5.87
CA LEU A 162 -8.54 -11.25 7.10
C LEU A 162 -7.75 -10.50 8.15
N ASN A 163 -6.45 -10.76 8.23
CA ASN A 163 -5.56 -10.15 9.20
C ASN A 163 -4.25 -9.74 8.53
N PRO A 164 -4.22 -8.59 7.84
CA PRO A 164 -3.03 -8.09 7.18
C PRO A 164 -1.95 -7.72 8.21
N ILE A 165 -0.76 -8.27 8.03
CA ILE A 165 0.45 -7.97 8.80
C ILE A 165 1.52 -7.50 7.81
N GLY A 166 1.75 -6.21 7.78
CA GLY A 166 2.73 -5.56 6.92
C GLY A 166 3.80 -4.84 7.72
N SER A 167 4.52 -3.95 7.06
CA SER A 167 5.58 -3.12 7.62
C SER A 167 5.47 -1.65 7.18
N GLY A 168 4.28 -1.25 6.74
CA GLY A 168 3.99 0.11 6.32
C GLY A 168 3.73 1.07 7.48
N PRO A 169 3.51 2.36 7.17
CA PRO A 169 3.29 3.40 8.18
C PRO A 169 1.95 3.29 8.91
N PHE A 170 1.03 2.47 8.42
CA PHE A 170 -0.27 2.18 9.04
C PHE A 170 -0.40 0.71 9.36
N MET A 171 -1.06 0.40 10.47
CA MET A 171 -1.37 -0.95 10.91
C MET A 171 -2.88 -1.19 10.84
N PHE A 172 -3.28 -2.37 10.38
CA PHE A 172 -4.67 -2.82 10.40
C PHE A 172 -5.15 -3.03 11.85
N ILE A 173 -6.39 -2.64 12.13
CA ILE A 173 -7.04 -2.86 13.44
C ILE A 173 -8.18 -3.86 13.28
N THR A 174 -9.16 -3.56 12.43
CA THR A 174 -10.36 -4.38 12.24
C THR A 174 -11.02 -4.07 10.89
N LYS A 175 -11.87 -4.97 10.44
CA LYS A 175 -12.76 -4.76 9.27
C LYS A 175 -14.23 -4.64 9.69
N ASN A 176 -14.58 -4.90 10.93
CA ASN A 176 -15.96 -4.91 11.42
C ASN A 176 -16.17 -3.89 12.56
N PRO A 177 -17.25 -3.07 12.55
CA PRO A 177 -18.23 -2.92 11.47
C PRO A 177 -17.66 -2.21 10.22
N ASN A 178 -16.63 -1.37 10.38
CA ASN A 178 -15.92 -0.65 9.32
C ASN A 178 -14.45 -0.96 9.36
N LEU A 179 -13.78 -0.79 8.22
CA LEU A 179 -12.34 -0.96 8.12
C LEU A 179 -11.63 0.16 8.89
N ARG A 180 -10.83 -0.23 9.89
CA ARG A 180 -10.01 0.70 10.69
C ARG A 180 -8.54 0.38 10.57
N ILE A 181 -7.75 1.42 10.37
CA ILE A 181 -6.29 1.38 10.38
C ILE A 181 -5.76 2.42 11.36
N LYS A 182 -4.57 2.16 11.91
CA LYS A 182 -3.89 3.07 12.83
C LYS A 182 -2.57 3.55 12.25
N ARG A 183 -2.37 4.85 12.20
CA ARG A 183 -1.08 5.45 11.84
C ARG A 183 -0.10 5.28 13.00
N LEU A 184 1.08 4.72 12.70
CA LEU A 184 2.05 4.35 13.75
C LEU A 184 2.80 5.53 14.36
N SER A 185 2.91 6.67 13.64
CA SER A 185 3.66 7.84 14.11
C SER A 185 3.01 8.58 15.27
N ASP A 186 1.67 8.56 15.37
CA ASP A 186 0.90 9.34 16.35
C ASP A 186 -0.33 8.58 16.89
N ASN A 187 -0.47 7.30 16.54
CA ASN A 187 -1.59 6.44 16.90
C ASN A 187 -2.97 6.90 16.40
N GLN A 188 -3.02 7.82 15.41
CA GLN A 188 -4.27 8.26 14.81
C GLN A 188 -5.01 7.09 14.17
N ILE A 189 -6.27 6.89 14.54
CA ILE A 189 -7.15 5.90 13.92
C ILE A 189 -7.88 6.54 12.74
N ILE A 190 -7.91 5.84 11.62
CA ILE A 190 -8.70 6.20 10.43
C ILE A 190 -9.71 5.09 10.19
N GLU A 191 -10.98 5.47 10.14
CA GLU A 191 -12.10 4.60 9.81
C GLU A 191 -12.53 4.85 8.37
N LEU A 192 -12.52 3.81 7.54
CA LEU A 192 -12.94 3.88 6.15
C LEU A 192 -14.42 3.52 6.05
N ASN A 193 -15.24 4.50 5.67
CA ASN A 193 -16.69 4.37 5.56
C ASN A 193 -17.09 4.32 4.08
N LYS A 194 -17.66 3.20 3.65
CA LYS A 194 -18.16 3.04 2.29
C LYS A 194 -19.43 3.82 2.07
N ILE A 195 -19.36 4.80 1.19
CA ILE A 195 -20.49 5.63 0.77
C ILE A 195 -20.43 5.74 -0.75
N LYS A 196 -21.19 4.90 -1.44
CA LYS A 196 -21.14 4.75 -2.91
C LYS A 196 -21.47 6.03 -3.66
N ASP A 197 -22.55 6.71 -3.23
CA ASP A 197 -23.04 7.91 -3.89
C ASP A 197 -22.15 9.11 -3.57
N PRO A 198 -21.58 9.80 -4.59
CA PRO A 198 -20.69 10.93 -4.37
C PRO A 198 -21.42 12.14 -3.76
N THR A 199 -22.69 12.36 -4.09
CA THR A 199 -23.49 13.44 -3.49
C THR A 199 -23.72 13.22 -2.01
N VAL A 200 -24.05 11.97 -1.62
CA VAL A 200 -24.22 11.60 -0.21
C VAL A 200 -22.89 11.75 0.54
N ARG A 201 -21.74 11.41 -0.06
CA ARG A 201 -20.43 11.64 0.58
C ARG A 201 -20.18 13.11 0.87
N VAL A 202 -20.48 13.99 -0.10
CA VAL A 202 -20.32 15.43 0.08
C VAL A 202 -21.24 15.96 1.16
N LEU A 203 -22.52 15.58 1.15
CA LEU A 203 -23.50 16.00 2.19
C LEU A 203 -23.07 15.52 3.57
N LYS A 204 -22.56 14.29 3.71
CA LYS A 204 -22.04 13.78 4.98
C LYS A 204 -20.82 14.56 5.47
N LEU A 205 -19.92 14.99 4.57
CA LEU A 205 -18.81 15.88 4.94
C LEU A 205 -19.34 17.24 5.44
N ILE A 206 -20.26 17.86 4.70
CA ILE A 206 -20.86 19.14 5.10
C ILE A 206 -21.57 19.06 6.46
N ASN A 207 -22.22 17.94 6.74
CA ASN A 207 -22.91 17.69 8.01
C ASN A 207 -21.96 17.26 9.15
N GLY A 208 -20.66 17.12 8.89
CA GLY A 208 -19.69 16.63 9.88
C GLY A 208 -19.87 15.17 10.28
N GLU A 209 -20.53 14.36 9.46
CA GLU A 209 -20.68 12.91 9.69
C GLU A 209 -19.43 12.14 9.26
N ILE A 210 -18.64 12.70 8.34
CA ILE A 210 -17.29 12.25 7.96
C ILE A 210 -16.33 13.44 7.95
N ASP A 211 -15.04 13.17 8.14
CA ASP A 211 -14.00 14.20 8.25
C ASP A 211 -13.24 14.39 6.93
N LEU A 212 -13.18 13.35 6.13
CA LEU A 212 -12.45 13.31 4.86
C LEU A 212 -13.27 12.63 3.77
N LEU A 213 -13.08 13.06 2.54
CA LEU A 213 -13.50 12.32 1.36
C LEU A 213 -12.48 12.48 0.23
N GLN A 214 -12.49 11.56 -0.74
CA GLN A 214 -11.60 11.54 -1.88
C GLN A 214 -12.33 11.08 -3.14
N ASN A 215 -11.97 11.66 -4.29
CA ASN A 215 -12.37 11.28 -5.66
C ASN A 215 -13.87 11.36 -5.98
N ASP A 216 -14.15 11.36 -7.28
CA ASP A 216 -15.49 11.24 -7.90
C ASP A 216 -16.52 12.25 -7.37
N ILE A 217 -16.08 13.50 -7.19
CA ILE A 217 -16.95 14.56 -6.71
C ILE A 217 -17.52 15.30 -7.92
N PRO A 218 -18.85 15.37 -8.08
CA PRO A 218 -19.48 16.15 -9.13
C PRO A 218 -19.05 17.63 -9.09
N LEU A 219 -18.91 18.24 -10.26
CA LEU A 219 -18.38 19.62 -10.37
C LEU A 219 -19.23 20.63 -9.58
N GLU A 220 -20.55 20.46 -9.61
CA GLU A 220 -21.51 21.27 -8.85
C GLU A 220 -21.25 21.18 -7.33
N MET A 221 -20.91 19.97 -6.85
CA MET A 221 -20.61 19.74 -5.43
C MET A 221 -19.26 20.30 -5.02
N ILE A 222 -18.29 20.36 -5.93
CA ILE A 222 -16.99 21.03 -5.69
C ILE A 222 -17.20 22.52 -5.40
N ASN A 223 -18.09 23.18 -6.15
CA ASN A 223 -18.40 24.57 -5.91
C ASN A 223 -19.07 24.79 -4.55
N LEU A 224 -20.02 23.93 -4.20
CA LEU A 224 -20.68 23.94 -2.88
C LEU A 224 -19.67 23.78 -1.72
N LEU A 225 -18.65 22.91 -1.89
CA LEU A 225 -17.60 22.70 -0.89
C LEU A 225 -16.65 23.90 -0.77
N LYS A 226 -16.34 24.57 -1.87
CA LYS A 226 -15.47 25.78 -1.88
C LYS A 226 -16.09 26.97 -1.15
N ASP A 227 -17.41 27.05 -1.13
CA ASP A 227 -18.15 28.11 -0.42
C ASP A 227 -18.23 27.90 1.10
N LYS A 228 -17.68 26.78 1.59
CA LYS A 228 -17.61 26.45 3.03
C LYS A 228 -16.22 26.75 3.56
N GLU A 229 -16.09 27.79 4.39
CA GLU A 229 -14.81 28.21 5.01
C GLU A 229 -14.15 27.13 5.86
N GLU A 230 -14.94 26.21 6.40
CA GLU A 230 -14.48 25.10 7.26
C GLU A 230 -13.91 23.92 6.48
N ILE A 231 -13.99 23.93 5.12
CA ILE A 231 -13.57 22.79 4.29
C ILE A 231 -12.31 23.17 3.50
N VAL A 232 -11.23 22.41 3.75
CA VAL A 232 -9.96 22.56 3.03
C VAL A 232 -9.89 21.59 1.87
N SER A 233 -9.58 22.09 0.67
CA SER A 233 -9.37 21.29 -0.54
C SER A 233 -7.88 21.15 -0.83
N LEU A 234 -7.40 19.93 -0.93
CA LEU A 234 -6.06 19.59 -1.41
C LEU A 234 -6.17 18.90 -2.77
N THR A 235 -5.47 19.44 -3.77
CA THR A 235 -5.42 18.86 -5.11
C THR A 235 -4.00 18.33 -5.38
N GLU A 236 -3.85 17.02 -5.53
CA GLU A 236 -2.65 16.43 -6.09
C GLU A 236 -2.90 16.07 -7.55
N TYR A 237 -2.03 16.53 -8.44
CA TYR A 237 -2.04 16.10 -9.84
C TYR A 237 -1.45 14.68 -9.88
N GLY A 238 -2.31 13.67 -9.99
CA GLY A 238 -1.89 12.31 -10.28
C GLY A 238 -1.35 12.24 -11.71
N ALA A 239 -0.20 11.63 -11.92
CA ALA A 239 0.22 11.24 -13.24
C ALA A 239 -0.78 10.19 -13.76
N ASN A 240 -1.74 10.59 -14.59
CA ASN A 240 -2.46 9.66 -15.43
C ASN A 240 -1.44 9.16 -16.47
N VAL A 241 -0.90 7.97 -16.26
CA VAL A 241 -0.23 7.23 -17.31
C VAL A 241 -1.34 6.65 -18.17
N SER A 242 -1.61 7.31 -19.30
CA SER A 242 -2.41 6.77 -20.40
C SER A 242 -1.60 5.72 -21.16
#